data_b9393d42f660552fc52427fa8dbe1e3f
#
_entry.id   b9393d42f660552fc52427fa8dbe1e3f
#
_cell.length_a   1.000
_cell.length_b   1.000
_cell.length_c   1.000
_cell.angle_alpha   90.00
_cell.angle_beta   90.00
_cell.angle_gamma   90.00
#
_symmetry.space_group_name_H-M   'P 1'
#
loop_
_entity.id
_entity.type
_entity.pdbx_description
1 polymer ?
#
loop_
_entity_poly.entity_id
_entity_poly.type
_entity_poly.pdbx_seq_one_letter_code
_entity_poly.pdbx_strand_id
1 'polypeptide(L)'
;MINPQEPTEEASTDRVRLRRLRPDDAADIHLMRERPEVMKYTPTGPATDVSQTEDWIRNCLSRSNCYNFSIELLATGQGRPRVIGVLGAARAPEIGYMLHPDFWGKGLATEALRAFMPFFWAKYEGVYDYATAEIDPEHYPSRNILVKCGFTLWETKEKNFQNPTLGLRDTDVYRAPRPGTTLPKKGV
;
A
#
# COMPACT_ATOMS: atom_id res chain seq x y z
N MET A 1 -2.38 12.36 -30.19
CA MET A 1 -3.32 11.23 -30.47
C MET A 1 -3.37 10.41 -29.21
N ILE A 2 -4.49 10.47 -28.48
CA ILE A 2 -4.74 9.67 -27.27
C ILE A 2 -5.04 8.26 -27.75
N ASN A 3 -4.22 7.27 -27.32
CA ASN A 3 -4.45 5.87 -27.61
C ASN A 3 -5.67 5.42 -26.79
N PRO A 4 -6.78 4.99 -27.41
CA PRO A 4 -7.93 4.53 -26.66
C PRO A 4 -7.67 3.07 -26.22
N GLN A 5 -7.86 2.83 -24.92
CA GLN A 5 -7.97 1.51 -24.28
C GLN A 5 -6.66 0.82 -23.85
N GLU A 6 -5.94 1.41 -22.89
CA GLU A 6 -5.47 0.54 -21.82
C GLU A 6 -6.68 0.22 -20.93
N PRO A 7 -6.93 -1.06 -20.59
CA PRO A 7 -8.02 -1.40 -19.69
C PRO A 7 -7.80 -0.61 -18.39
N THR A 8 -8.82 0.10 -17.96
CA THR A 8 -8.76 0.83 -16.68
C THR A 8 -8.56 -0.23 -15.61
N GLU A 9 -7.34 -0.27 -15.04
CA GLU A 9 -7.01 -1.18 -13.94
C GLU A 9 -7.79 -0.71 -12.71
N GLU A 10 -9.01 -1.21 -12.56
CA GLU A 10 -9.92 -0.88 -11.47
C GLU A 10 -10.55 -2.16 -10.91
N ALA A 11 -10.73 -2.22 -9.61
CA ALA A 11 -11.52 -3.25 -8.94
C ALA A 11 -12.48 -2.61 -7.95
N SER A 12 -13.69 -3.10 -7.91
CA SER A 12 -14.67 -2.72 -6.90
C SER A 12 -14.99 -3.92 -6.02
N THR A 13 -15.12 -3.63 -4.74
CA THR A 13 -15.67 -4.54 -3.73
C THR A 13 -17.01 -3.99 -3.28
N ASP A 14 -17.59 -4.52 -2.20
CA ASP A 14 -18.84 -4.00 -1.66
C ASP A 14 -18.70 -2.58 -1.09
N ARG A 15 -17.50 -2.19 -0.63
CA ARG A 15 -17.29 -0.95 0.13
C ARG A 15 -16.25 -0.02 -0.46
N VAL A 16 -15.30 -0.51 -1.24
CA VAL A 16 -14.21 0.29 -1.80
C VAL A 16 -13.99 0.00 -3.28
N ARG A 17 -13.51 1.03 -3.99
CA ARG A 17 -12.99 0.92 -5.33
C ARG A 17 -11.49 1.18 -5.32
N LEU A 18 -10.73 0.33 -5.99
CA LEU A 18 -9.32 0.53 -6.30
C LEU A 18 -9.20 1.05 -7.72
N ARG A 19 -8.46 2.11 -7.91
CA ARG A 19 -8.06 2.63 -9.21
C ARG A 19 -6.64 3.17 -9.16
N ARG A 20 -6.02 3.30 -10.31
CA ARG A 20 -4.68 3.89 -10.40
C ARG A 20 -4.62 5.25 -9.70
N LEU A 21 -3.50 5.49 -9.01
CA LEU A 21 -3.18 6.77 -8.38
C LEU A 21 -3.16 7.89 -9.43
N ARG A 22 -3.72 9.06 -9.09
CA ARG A 22 -3.81 10.25 -9.96
C ARG A 22 -3.27 11.48 -9.25
N PRO A 23 -2.77 12.49 -9.99
CA PRO A 23 -2.37 13.78 -9.40
C PRO A 23 -3.47 14.45 -8.57
N ASP A 24 -4.72 14.38 -9.03
CA ASP A 24 -5.89 15.01 -8.39
C ASP A 24 -6.25 14.38 -7.04
N ASP A 25 -5.60 13.27 -6.65
CA ASP A 25 -5.80 12.64 -5.35
C ASP A 25 -5.06 13.37 -4.21
N ALA A 26 -4.22 14.33 -4.53
CA ALA A 26 -3.30 14.97 -3.59
C ALA A 26 -4.00 15.56 -2.36
N ALA A 27 -5.13 16.22 -2.53
CA ALA A 27 -5.88 16.83 -1.43
C ALA A 27 -6.40 15.80 -0.43
N ASP A 28 -7.01 14.71 -0.91
CA ASP A 28 -7.52 13.64 -0.04
C ASP A 28 -6.37 12.85 0.62
N ILE A 29 -5.30 12.57 -0.14
CA ILE A 29 -4.12 11.84 0.37
C ILE A 29 -3.38 12.68 1.40
N HIS A 30 -3.34 14.00 1.24
CA HIS A 30 -2.70 14.90 2.21
C HIS A 30 -3.36 14.79 3.58
N LEU A 31 -4.69 14.71 3.66
CA LEU A 31 -5.42 14.56 4.93
C LEU A 31 -4.99 13.35 5.77
N MET A 32 -4.42 12.32 5.16
CA MET A 32 -3.84 11.20 5.91
C MET A 32 -2.34 11.36 6.11
N ARG A 33 -1.61 11.94 5.14
CA ARG A 33 -0.15 12.11 5.23
C ARG A 33 0.27 13.21 6.21
N GLU A 34 -0.59 14.16 6.54
CA GLU A 34 -0.35 15.15 7.60
C GLU A 34 -0.48 14.55 9.02
N ARG A 35 -1.08 13.35 9.15
CA ARG A 35 -1.35 12.72 10.44
C ARG A 35 -0.12 12.00 11.00
N PRO A 36 0.41 12.40 12.18
CA PRO A 36 1.56 11.72 12.79
C PRO A 36 1.31 10.22 13.03
N GLU A 37 0.10 9.84 13.43
CA GLU A 37 -0.27 8.45 13.68
C GLU A 37 -0.24 7.58 12.42
N VAL A 38 -0.54 8.15 11.25
CA VAL A 38 -0.45 7.45 9.95
C VAL A 38 1.01 7.30 9.52
N MET A 39 1.79 8.36 9.72
CA MET A 39 3.18 8.42 9.26
C MET A 39 4.19 7.81 10.25
N LYS A 40 3.73 7.39 11.43
CA LYS A 40 4.58 6.90 12.53
C LYS A 40 5.58 5.82 12.11
N TYR A 41 5.17 4.87 11.30
CA TYR A 41 5.97 3.72 10.86
C TYR A 41 6.46 3.82 9.42
N THR A 42 6.37 5.00 8.81
CA THR A 42 6.82 5.23 7.43
C THR A 42 8.23 5.81 7.37
N PRO A 43 8.91 5.74 6.22
CA PRO A 43 10.25 6.31 6.06
C PRO A 43 10.28 7.84 6.00
N THR A 44 9.13 8.49 5.94
CA THR A 44 9.00 9.94 5.92
C THR A 44 8.12 10.40 7.08
N GLY A 45 8.41 11.58 7.63
CA GLY A 45 7.54 12.23 8.61
C GLY A 45 6.22 12.71 8.01
N PRO A 46 5.33 13.26 8.86
CA PRO A 46 4.10 13.89 8.41
C PRO A 46 4.37 15.01 7.39
N ALA A 47 3.51 15.10 6.37
CA ALA A 47 3.55 16.19 5.41
C ALA A 47 3.02 17.49 6.06
N THR A 48 3.72 18.60 5.86
CA THR A 48 3.36 19.90 6.45
C THR A 48 2.47 20.74 5.54
N ASP A 49 2.46 20.43 4.24
CA ASP A 49 1.61 21.05 3.25
C ASP A 49 1.31 20.10 2.08
N VAL A 50 0.30 20.44 1.27
CA VAL A 50 -0.18 19.61 0.18
C VAL A 50 0.87 19.42 -0.92
N SER A 51 1.75 20.37 -1.13
CA SER A 51 2.77 20.29 -2.19
C SER A 51 3.73 19.12 -1.99
N GLN A 52 4.06 18.78 -0.73
CA GLN A 52 4.84 17.59 -0.41
C GLN A 52 4.12 16.28 -0.78
N THR A 53 2.79 16.28 -0.73
CA THR A 53 1.99 15.15 -1.18
C THR A 53 1.90 15.08 -2.69
N GLU A 54 1.77 16.23 -3.37
CA GLU A 54 1.84 16.31 -4.83
C GLU A 54 3.18 15.80 -5.36
N ASP A 55 4.29 16.20 -4.72
CA ASP A 55 5.64 15.74 -5.07
C ASP A 55 5.78 14.22 -4.85
N TRP A 56 5.24 13.70 -3.76
CA TRP A 56 5.23 12.27 -3.51
C TRP A 56 4.44 11.50 -4.59
N ILE A 57 3.25 11.99 -4.98
CA ILE A 57 2.44 11.39 -6.05
C ILE A 57 3.21 11.45 -7.37
N ARG A 58 3.79 12.60 -7.72
CA ARG A 58 4.60 12.77 -8.93
C ARG A 58 5.76 11.78 -8.97
N ASN A 59 6.46 11.61 -7.85
CA ASN A 59 7.53 10.62 -7.72
C ASN A 59 7.04 9.19 -7.87
N CYS A 60 5.85 8.86 -7.37
CA CYS A 60 5.23 7.55 -7.58
C CYS A 60 4.92 7.32 -9.07
N LEU A 61 4.34 8.30 -9.73
CA LEU A 61 3.92 8.19 -11.14
C LEU A 61 5.10 8.19 -12.13
N SER A 62 6.23 8.80 -11.77
CA SER A 62 7.42 8.86 -12.64
C SER A 62 8.26 7.58 -12.66
N ARG A 63 8.07 6.67 -11.69
CA ARG A 63 8.86 5.44 -11.56
C ARG A 63 8.18 4.26 -12.24
N SER A 64 8.88 3.58 -13.13
CA SER A 64 8.38 2.40 -13.86
C SER A 64 8.09 1.20 -12.94
N ASN A 65 8.76 1.11 -11.78
CA ASN A 65 8.57 0.04 -10.78
C ASN A 65 7.58 0.41 -9.68
N CYS A 66 6.84 1.51 -9.82
CA CYS A 66 5.81 1.94 -8.89
C CYS A 66 4.43 1.59 -9.44
N TYR A 67 3.67 0.80 -8.69
CA TYR A 67 2.35 0.31 -9.08
C TYR A 67 1.35 0.57 -7.96
N ASN A 68 0.97 1.85 -7.81
CA ASN A 68 0.13 2.33 -6.72
C ASN A 68 -1.30 2.63 -7.17
N PHE A 69 -2.22 2.39 -6.25
CA PHE A 69 -3.66 2.58 -6.37
C PHE A 69 -4.18 3.47 -5.24
N SER A 70 -5.16 4.27 -5.56
CA SER A 70 -6.00 4.96 -4.59
C SER A 70 -7.13 4.04 -4.15
N ILE A 71 -7.43 4.06 -2.85
CA ILE A 71 -8.59 3.38 -2.26
C ILE A 71 -9.68 4.43 -2.13
N GLU A 72 -10.73 4.32 -2.93
CA GLU A 72 -11.91 5.17 -2.83
C GLU A 72 -13.00 4.47 -2.03
N LEU A 73 -13.64 5.20 -1.11
CA LEU A 73 -14.85 4.72 -0.47
C LEU A 73 -16.01 4.81 -1.45
N LEU A 74 -16.72 3.70 -1.67
CA LEU A 74 -17.95 3.73 -2.44
C LEU A 74 -18.98 4.55 -1.68
N ALA A 75 -19.40 5.65 -2.27
CA ALA A 75 -20.30 6.60 -1.62
C ALA A 75 -21.69 5.98 -1.39
N THR A 76 -22.14 6.04 -0.16
CA THR A 76 -23.53 5.80 0.22
C THR A 76 -24.29 7.14 0.28
N GLY A 77 -24.18 7.99 -0.75
CA GLY A 77 -24.79 9.31 -0.72
C GLY A 77 -24.35 10.27 -1.82
N GLN A 78 -24.78 11.52 -1.75
CA GLN A 78 -24.43 12.57 -2.70
C GLN A 78 -22.98 13.06 -2.44
N GLY A 79 -22.18 13.09 -3.49
CA GLY A 79 -20.82 13.64 -3.46
C GLY A 79 -19.84 12.84 -4.33
N ARG A 80 -18.62 13.39 -4.57
CA ARG A 80 -17.56 12.65 -5.23
C ARG A 80 -17.06 11.52 -4.32
N PRO A 81 -16.66 10.39 -4.87
CA PRO A 81 -15.94 9.37 -4.09
C PRO A 81 -14.70 9.97 -3.42
N ARG A 82 -14.53 9.72 -2.13
CA ARG A 82 -13.37 10.20 -1.38
C ARG A 82 -12.27 9.15 -1.41
N VAL A 83 -11.04 9.58 -1.70
CA VAL A 83 -9.86 8.74 -1.50
C VAL A 83 -9.57 8.66 0.00
N ILE A 84 -9.70 7.45 0.55
CA ILE A 84 -9.50 7.16 1.97
C ILE A 84 -8.19 6.48 2.27
N GLY A 85 -7.43 6.12 1.24
CA GLY A 85 -6.16 5.42 1.38
C GLY A 85 -5.43 5.24 0.07
N VAL A 86 -4.22 4.74 0.19
CA VAL A 86 -3.39 4.29 -0.94
C VAL A 86 -2.81 2.92 -0.62
N LEU A 87 -2.63 2.11 -1.65
CA LEU A 87 -1.92 0.84 -1.55
C LEU A 87 -1.23 0.51 -2.87
N GLY A 88 -0.24 -0.34 -2.83
CA GLY A 88 0.42 -0.81 -4.04
C GLY A 88 1.84 -1.28 -3.82
N ALA A 89 2.54 -1.53 -4.92
CA ALA A 89 3.95 -1.82 -4.93
C ALA A 89 4.73 -0.52 -5.19
N ALA A 90 5.22 0.11 -4.12
CA ALA A 90 6.08 1.29 -4.25
C ALA A 90 7.45 0.94 -4.83
N ARG A 91 7.90 -0.27 -4.59
CA ARG A 91 9.13 -0.89 -5.11
C ARG A 91 8.91 -2.40 -5.19
N ALA A 92 8.28 -2.88 -6.27
CA ALA A 92 8.01 -4.30 -6.42
C ALA A 92 9.26 -5.17 -6.12
N PRO A 93 9.14 -6.29 -5.40
CA PRO A 93 7.91 -6.94 -4.94
C PRO A 93 7.33 -6.41 -3.61
N GLU A 94 7.84 -5.31 -3.07
CA GLU A 94 7.40 -4.74 -1.80
C GLU A 94 6.05 -4.02 -1.95
N ILE A 95 5.08 -4.44 -1.13
CA ILE A 95 3.73 -3.88 -1.05
C ILE A 95 3.61 -3.04 0.22
N GLY A 96 3.05 -1.85 0.07
CA GLY A 96 2.73 -0.96 1.17
C GLY A 96 1.32 -0.40 1.05
N TYR A 97 0.79 0.07 2.15
CA TYR A 97 -0.52 0.72 2.23
C TYR A 97 -0.59 1.70 3.39
N MET A 98 -1.43 2.70 3.23
CA MET A 98 -1.86 3.59 4.31
C MET A 98 -3.33 3.94 4.15
N LEU A 99 -4.00 4.21 5.26
CA LEU A 99 -5.42 4.53 5.31
C LEU A 99 -5.66 5.68 6.28
N HIS A 100 -6.60 6.56 5.96
CA HIS A 100 -7.00 7.64 6.86
C HIS A 100 -7.56 7.08 8.17
N PRO A 101 -7.22 7.64 9.35
CA PRO A 101 -7.57 7.08 10.66
C PRO A 101 -9.07 6.85 10.88
N ASP A 102 -9.95 7.71 10.34
CA ASP A 102 -11.40 7.55 10.44
C ASP A 102 -11.93 6.24 9.84
N PHE A 103 -11.11 5.57 9.04
CA PHE A 103 -11.45 4.32 8.36
C PHE A 103 -10.72 3.09 8.92
N TRP A 104 -9.93 3.25 9.99
CA TRP A 104 -9.26 2.15 10.66
C TRP A 104 -10.25 1.24 11.41
N GLY A 105 -9.84 0.01 11.68
CA GLY A 105 -10.64 -0.96 12.44
C GLY A 105 -11.86 -1.53 11.70
N LYS A 106 -12.16 -1.06 10.48
CA LYS A 106 -13.36 -1.44 9.71
C LYS A 106 -13.10 -2.55 8.69
N GLY A 107 -11.88 -3.09 8.63
CA GLY A 107 -11.50 -4.15 7.68
C GLY A 107 -11.23 -3.68 6.24
N LEU A 108 -11.36 -2.37 5.96
CA LEU A 108 -11.24 -1.82 4.60
C LEU A 108 -9.85 -2.03 3.98
N ALA A 109 -8.77 -1.90 4.77
CA ALA A 109 -7.41 -2.16 4.28
C ALA A 109 -7.21 -3.64 3.89
N THR A 110 -7.76 -4.58 4.65
CA THR A 110 -7.72 -6.01 4.31
C THR A 110 -8.49 -6.30 3.03
N GLU A 111 -9.67 -5.70 2.88
CA GLU A 111 -10.51 -5.82 1.69
C GLU A 111 -9.80 -5.26 0.46
N ALA A 112 -9.24 -4.05 0.58
CA ALA A 112 -8.47 -3.41 -0.48
C ALA A 112 -7.24 -4.23 -0.90
N LEU A 113 -6.46 -4.73 0.08
CA LEU A 113 -5.27 -5.52 -0.22
C LEU A 113 -5.63 -6.84 -0.94
N ARG A 114 -6.70 -7.52 -0.51
CA ARG A 114 -7.19 -8.73 -1.22
C ARG A 114 -7.60 -8.42 -2.65
N ALA A 115 -8.28 -7.30 -2.89
CA ALA A 115 -8.68 -6.89 -4.23
C ALA A 115 -7.49 -6.45 -5.10
N PHE A 116 -6.41 -5.95 -4.50
CA PHE A 116 -5.19 -5.55 -5.22
C PHE A 116 -4.31 -6.73 -5.65
N MET A 117 -4.21 -7.80 -4.85
CA MET A 117 -3.27 -8.89 -5.11
C MET A 117 -3.40 -9.52 -6.50
N PRO A 118 -4.59 -9.73 -7.08
CA PRO A 118 -4.71 -10.19 -8.46
C PRO A 118 -4.03 -9.28 -9.48
N PHE A 119 -4.13 -7.94 -9.33
CA PHE A 119 -3.43 -7.00 -10.21
C PHE A 119 -1.92 -7.10 -10.07
N PHE A 120 -1.42 -7.22 -8.83
CA PHE A 120 0.00 -7.41 -8.58
C PHE A 120 0.52 -8.67 -9.29
N TRP A 121 -0.17 -9.80 -9.15
CA TRP A 121 0.24 -11.05 -9.79
C TRP A 121 0.18 -11.01 -11.30
N ALA A 122 -0.81 -10.37 -11.88
CA ALA A 122 -0.91 -10.18 -13.33
C ALA A 122 0.19 -9.25 -13.86
N LYS A 123 0.42 -8.11 -13.18
CA LYS A 123 1.44 -7.12 -13.57
C LYS A 123 2.85 -7.70 -13.56
N TYR A 124 3.16 -8.55 -12.59
CA TYR A 124 4.48 -9.12 -12.37
C TYR A 124 4.53 -10.62 -12.65
N GLU A 125 3.73 -11.08 -13.62
CA GLU A 125 3.75 -12.48 -14.07
C GLU A 125 5.14 -12.85 -14.61
N GLY A 126 5.69 -13.98 -14.12
CA GLY A 126 7.03 -14.44 -14.50
C GLY A 126 8.20 -13.59 -13.98
N VAL A 127 7.92 -12.53 -13.20
CA VAL A 127 8.96 -11.65 -12.63
C VAL A 127 9.20 -11.95 -11.15
N TYR A 128 8.14 -12.10 -10.36
CA TYR A 128 8.24 -12.38 -8.93
C TYR A 128 7.39 -13.58 -8.53
N ASP A 129 7.97 -14.50 -7.74
CA ASP A 129 7.29 -15.66 -7.18
C ASP A 129 6.65 -15.37 -5.82
N TYR A 130 6.93 -14.21 -5.25
CA TYR A 130 6.37 -13.76 -3.98
C TYR A 130 6.20 -12.24 -3.95
N ALA A 131 5.27 -11.78 -3.13
CA ALA A 131 5.17 -10.39 -2.69
C ALA A 131 5.79 -10.24 -1.31
N THR A 132 6.36 -9.07 -1.00
CA THR A 132 6.87 -8.76 0.34
C THR A 132 6.12 -7.57 0.93
N ALA A 133 6.14 -7.48 2.26
CA ALA A 133 5.78 -6.28 3.00
C ALA A 133 6.74 -6.13 4.18
N GLU A 134 7.27 -4.95 4.38
CA GLU A 134 8.19 -4.64 5.47
C GLU A 134 7.46 -3.74 6.48
N ILE A 135 7.42 -4.16 7.75
CA ILE A 135 6.73 -3.43 8.82
C ILE A 135 7.57 -3.37 10.08
N ASP A 136 7.34 -2.36 10.90
CA ASP A 136 7.84 -2.33 12.27
C ASP A 136 7.18 -3.46 13.09
N PRO A 137 7.93 -4.23 13.91
CA PRO A 137 7.38 -5.32 14.71
C PRO A 137 6.25 -4.89 15.68
N GLU A 138 6.24 -3.62 16.09
CA GLU A 138 5.19 -3.05 16.95
C GLU A 138 3.95 -2.57 16.16
N HIS A 139 4.00 -2.60 14.82
CA HIS A 139 2.86 -2.22 13.99
C HIS A 139 1.83 -3.35 13.88
N TYR A 140 1.26 -3.75 15.02
CA TYR A 140 0.30 -4.87 15.11
C TYR A 140 -0.89 -4.77 14.14
N PRO A 141 -1.51 -3.59 13.89
CA PRO A 141 -2.59 -3.50 12.91
C PRO A 141 -2.15 -3.94 11.51
N SER A 142 -0.97 -3.51 11.05
CA SER A 142 -0.43 -3.91 9.74
C SER A 142 -0.15 -5.41 9.69
N ARG A 143 0.49 -5.97 10.73
CA ARG A 143 0.71 -7.41 10.84
C ARG A 143 -0.60 -8.20 10.67
N ASN A 144 -1.66 -7.77 11.36
CA ASN A 144 -2.95 -8.46 11.30
C ASN A 144 -3.58 -8.40 9.90
N ILE A 145 -3.41 -7.30 9.16
CA ILE A 145 -3.86 -7.17 7.77
C ILE A 145 -3.08 -8.15 6.89
N LEU A 146 -1.76 -8.16 6.99
CA LEU A 146 -0.89 -9.04 6.20
C LEU A 146 -1.22 -10.51 6.41
N VAL A 147 -1.33 -10.97 7.65
CA VAL A 147 -1.67 -12.36 7.98
C VAL A 147 -3.05 -12.74 7.40
N LYS A 148 -4.05 -11.86 7.50
CA LYS A 148 -5.38 -12.09 6.90
C LYS A 148 -5.36 -12.15 5.38
N CYS A 149 -4.32 -11.60 4.74
CA CYS A 149 -4.12 -11.61 3.30
C CYS A 149 -3.13 -12.69 2.83
N GLY A 150 -2.76 -13.64 3.70
CA GLY A 150 -1.93 -14.79 3.35
C GLY A 150 -0.42 -14.55 3.41
N PHE A 151 0.00 -13.43 3.98
CA PHE A 151 1.42 -13.17 4.24
C PHE A 151 1.85 -13.88 5.54
N THR A 152 3.07 -14.41 5.53
CA THR A 152 3.71 -15.03 6.69
C THR A 152 5.02 -14.32 7.01
N LEU A 153 5.38 -14.28 8.29
CA LEU A 153 6.67 -13.74 8.72
C LEU A 153 7.80 -14.56 8.11
N TRP A 154 8.65 -13.87 7.32
CA TRP A 154 9.79 -14.48 6.67
C TRP A 154 11.06 -14.33 7.50
N GLU A 155 11.35 -13.11 7.94
CA GLU A 155 12.53 -12.80 8.77
C GLU A 155 12.30 -11.50 9.54
N THR A 156 13.06 -11.32 10.61
CA THR A 156 13.22 -10.03 11.29
C THR A 156 14.63 -9.53 11.05
N LYS A 157 14.77 -8.31 10.56
CA LYS A 157 16.05 -7.60 10.38
C LYS A 157 16.25 -6.68 11.58
N GLU A 158 17.24 -6.97 12.40
CA GLU A 158 17.53 -6.16 13.59
C GLU A 158 18.16 -4.82 13.21
N LYS A 159 17.68 -3.73 13.83
CA LYS A 159 18.23 -2.36 13.76
C LYS A 159 18.60 -1.91 12.34
N ASN A 160 17.76 -2.26 11.35
CA ASN A 160 18.07 -2.00 9.94
C ASN A 160 17.34 -0.79 9.35
N PHE A 161 16.43 -0.17 10.11
CA PHE A 161 15.63 0.93 9.62
C PHE A 161 15.73 2.15 10.54
N GLN A 162 16.20 3.28 10.00
CA GLN A 162 16.22 4.57 10.69
C GLN A 162 14.87 5.26 10.49
N ASN A 163 13.98 5.11 11.46
CA ASN A 163 12.68 5.78 11.43
C ASN A 163 12.86 7.25 11.87
N PRO A 164 12.28 8.23 11.16
CA PRO A 164 12.45 9.65 11.48
C PRO A 164 11.86 10.06 12.83
N THR A 165 10.90 9.31 13.35
CA THR A 165 10.20 9.61 14.62
C THR A 165 10.64 8.68 15.76
N LEU A 166 10.84 7.39 15.46
CA LEU A 166 11.09 6.34 16.46
C LEU A 166 12.56 5.97 16.62
N GLY A 167 13.46 6.54 15.80
CA GLY A 167 14.87 6.19 15.80
C GLY A 167 15.17 4.86 15.11
N LEU A 168 16.20 4.16 15.57
CA LEU A 168 16.63 2.89 14.96
C LEU A 168 15.68 1.76 15.36
N ARG A 169 15.11 1.09 14.35
CA ARG A 169 14.06 0.08 14.50
C ARG A 169 14.42 -1.22 13.80
N ASP A 170 13.81 -2.29 14.29
CA ASP A 170 13.80 -3.58 13.60
C ASP A 170 12.74 -3.56 12.50
N THR A 171 12.88 -4.48 11.55
CA THR A 171 11.90 -4.67 10.47
C THR A 171 11.49 -6.13 10.37
N ASP A 172 10.21 -6.39 10.50
CA ASP A 172 9.62 -7.68 10.15
C ASP A 172 9.30 -7.72 8.66
N VAL A 173 9.90 -8.67 7.96
CA VAL A 173 9.65 -8.95 6.54
C VAL A 173 8.61 -10.05 6.43
N TYR A 174 7.46 -9.72 5.84
CA TYR A 174 6.41 -10.67 5.53
C TYR A 174 6.44 -11.04 4.05
N ARG A 175 6.09 -12.28 3.72
CA ARG A 175 5.98 -12.74 2.33
C ARG A 175 4.68 -13.49 2.09
N ALA A 176 4.12 -13.29 0.89
CA ALA A 176 3.03 -14.12 0.35
C ALA A 176 3.53 -14.75 -0.95
N PRO A 177 3.40 -16.08 -1.14
CA PRO A 177 3.76 -16.73 -2.38
C PRO A 177 2.75 -16.38 -3.48
N ARG A 178 3.18 -16.50 -4.74
CA ARG A 178 2.25 -16.49 -5.88
C ARG A 178 1.22 -17.60 -5.71
N PRO A 179 -0.06 -17.38 -6.06
CA PRO A 179 -1.07 -18.43 -6.01
C PRO A 179 -0.63 -19.70 -6.74
N GLY A 180 -0.78 -20.85 -6.10
CA GLY A 180 -0.35 -22.15 -6.64
C GLY A 180 1.14 -22.47 -6.44
N THR A 181 1.91 -21.57 -5.78
CA THR A 181 3.32 -21.82 -5.45
C THR A 181 3.55 -21.81 -3.94
N THR A 182 4.75 -22.13 -3.53
CA THR A 182 5.19 -22.04 -2.11
C THR A 182 6.40 -21.11 -2.02
N LEU A 183 6.59 -20.49 -0.85
CA LEU A 183 7.81 -19.75 -0.61
C LEU A 183 9.04 -20.68 -0.68
N PRO A 184 10.19 -20.19 -1.18
CA PRO A 184 11.43 -20.96 -1.15
C PRO A 184 11.74 -21.37 0.28
N LYS A 185 12.42 -22.53 0.47
CA LYS A 185 12.91 -22.89 1.80
C LYS A 185 13.93 -21.84 2.23
N LYS A 186 13.86 -21.40 3.49
CA LYS A 186 14.95 -20.60 4.05
C LYS A 186 16.23 -21.42 3.93
N GLY A 187 17.24 -20.84 3.27
CA GLY A 187 18.54 -21.47 3.22
C GLY A 187 19.05 -21.74 4.63
N VAL A 188 19.56 -22.94 4.86
CA VAL A 188 20.29 -23.33 6.06
C VAL A 188 21.64 -22.62 6.02
#